data_d6389e0387a1da9599cd54a91f564be5
#
_entry.id   d6389e0387a1da9599cd54a91f564be5
#
_cell.length_a   1.000
_cell.length_b   1.000
_cell.length_c   1.000
_cell.angle_alpha   90.00
_cell.angle_beta   90.00
_cell.angle_gamma   90.00
#
_symmetry.space_group_name_H-M   'P 1'
#
loop_
_entity.id
_entity.type
_entity.pdbx_description
1 polymer ?
#
loop_
_entity_poly.entity_id
_entity_poly.type
_entity_poly.pdbx_seq_one_letter_code
_entity_poly.pdbx_strand_id
1 'polypeptide(L)'
;ISLLTPKCTLVPEDFFRPEACHELLSEVFMLGVEDEVAYKAVPQYGAVLVYAAAPDCEASVDENIISDEEVPLPEMYFILRDLQKCPEYNKILCTWQQGVLYMAIAQGRTLLLANTYRAVDAVTAQYFIHLALKSLQLNPEVSTIVWRKSIDRQLEMDLYRYFKSVDTPLSKSI
;
A
#
# COMPACT_ATOMS: atom_id res chain seq x y z
N ILE A 1 -10.46 -8.52 -6.74
CA ILE A 1 -9.25 -8.61 -7.61
C ILE A 1 -8.37 -7.41 -7.35
N SER A 2 -7.15 -7.65 -6.90
CA SER A 2 -6.16 -6.62 -6.64
C SER A 2 -5.24 -6.46 -7.85
N LEU A 3 -5.11 -5.21 -8.34
CA LEU A 3 -4.18 -4.87 -9.40
C LEU A 3 -2.84 -4.43 -8.82
N LEU A 4 -1.76 -5.02 -9.32
CA LEU A 4 -0.40 -4.64 -8.94
C LEU A 4 0.05 -3.44 -9.79
N THR A 5 -0.53 -2.27 -9.53
CA THR A 5 -0.15 -1.02 -10.20
C THR A 5 0.60 -0.10 -9.22
N PRO A 6 1.88 0.24 -9.54
CA PRO A 6 2.63 1.17 -8.71
C PRO A 6 2.29 2.63 -8.94
N LYS A 7 1.60 2.93 -10.05
CA LYS A 7 1.22 4.31 -10.41
C LYS A 7 -0.07 4.69 -9.73
N CYS A 8 0.02 5.10 -8.48
CA CYS A 8 -1.14 5.56 -7.70
C CYS A 8 -0.74 6.70 -6.77
N THR A 9 -1.68 7.58 -6.47
CA THR A 9 -1.48 8.68 -5.53
C THR A 9 -2.78 9.01 -4.82
N LEU A 10 -2.69 9.51 -3.59
CA LEU A 10 -3.85 10.01 -2.85
C LEU A 10 -3.98 11.51 -3.03
N VAL A 11 -5.20 11.94 -3.33
CA VAL A 11 -5.56 13.36 -3.47
C VAL A 11 -6.60 13.68 -2.41
N PRO A 12 -6.42 14.73 -1.58
CA PRO A 12 -7.45 15.15 -0.64
C PRO A 12 -8.77 15.44 -1.36
N GLU A 13 -9.89 15.06 -0.75
CA GLU A 13 -11.22 15.23 -1.37
C GLU A 13 -11.48 16.66 -1.85
N ASP A 14 -11.04 17.66 -1.06
CA ASP A 14 -11.27 19.08 -1.36
C ASP A 14 -10.52 19.54 -2.62
N PHE A 15 -9.47 18.84 -3.03
CA PHE A 15 -8.66 19.17 -4.20
C PHE A 15 -8.90 18.25 -5.38
N PHE A 16 -9.74 17.24 -5.20
CA PHE A 16 -9.98 16.25 -6.24
C PHE A 16 -11.07 16.72 -7.22
N ARG A 17 -10.78 16.56 -8.53
CA ARG A 17 -11.72 16.76 -9.62
C ARG A 17 -11.65 15.58 -10.58
N PRO A 18 -12.77 14.90 -10.87
CA PRO A 18 -12.76 13.74 -11.78
C PRO A 18 -12.16 14.01 -13.15
N GLU A 19 -12.40 15.19 -13.71
CA GLU A 19 -11.87 15.60 -15.01
C GLU A 19 -10.35 15.85 -15.00
N ALA A 20 -9.75 16.04 -13.83
CA ALA A 20 -8.32 16.29 -13.66
C ALA A 20 -7.51 15.05 -13.26
N CYS A 21 -8.11 13.86 -13.23
CA CYS A 21 -7.44 12.62 -12.79
C CYS A 21 -6.14 12.37 -13.53
N HIS A 22 -6.14 12.47 -14.84
CA HIS A 22 -4.96 12.22 -15.67
C HIS A 22 -3.85 13.22 -15.36
N GLU A 23 -4.18 14.50 -15.22
CA GLU A 23 -3.23 15.55 -14.89
C GLU A 23 -2.62 15.34 -13.50
N LEU A 24 -3.47 15.03 -12.51
CA LEU A 24 -3.03 14.80 -11.14
C LEU A 24 -2.04 13.63 -11.04
N LEU A 25 -2.31 12.54 -11.74
CA LEU A 25 -1.42 11.39 -11.73
C LEU A 25 -0.14 11.64 -12.53
N SER A 26 -0.23 12.37 -13.65
CA SER A 26 0.91 12.68 -14.50
C SER A 26 1.94 13.61 -13.84
N GLU A 27 1.54 14.36 -12.81
CA GLU A 27 2.48 15.17 -12.02
C GLU A 27 3.43 14.30 -11.18
N VAL A 28 3.03 13.08 -10.85
CA VAL A 28 3.79 12.19 -9.97
C VAL A 28 4.46 11.06 -10.75
N PHE A 29 3.81 10.58 -11.82
CA PHE A 29 4.30 9.43 -12.59
C PHE A 29 4.28 9.74 -14.08
N MET A 30 5.24 9.12 -14.79
CA MET A 30 5.23 9.14 -16.26
C MET A 30 4.20 8.11 -16.75
N LEU A 31 3.16 8.60 -17.44
CA LEU A 31 2.09 7.76 -17.95
C LEU A 31 2.35 7.35 -19.39
N GLY A 32 2.15 6.06 -19.68
CA GLY A 32 2.19 5.53 -21.04
C GLY A 32 0.90 5.81 -21.80
N VAL A 33 0.95 5.62 -23.12
CA VAL A 33 -0.23 5.84 -24.01
C VAL A 33 -1.36 4.86 -23.68
N GLU A 34 -1.02 3.66 -23.19
CA GLU A 34 -1.99 2.61 -22.88
C GLU A 34 -2.46 2.64 -21.42
N ASP A 35 -1.92 3.53 -20.60
CA ASP A 35 -2.34 3.65 -19.21
C ASP A 35 -3.72 4.29 -19.13
N GLU A 36 -4.65 3.56 -18.53
CA GLU A 36 -5.98 4.07 -18.22
C GLU A 36 -6.01 4.63 -16.80
N VAL A 37 -6.41 5.88 -16.65
CA VAL A 37 -6.47 6.54 -15.35
C VAL A 37 -7.87 6.41 -14.78
N ALA A 38 -7.95 5.93 -13.55
CA ALA A 38 -9.20 5.78 -12.83
C ALA A 38 -9.03 6.30 -11.39
N TYR A 39 -10.13 6.35 -10.65
CA TYR A 39 -10.10 6.78 -9.26
C TYR A 39 -11.08 5.99 -8.40
N LYS A 40 -10.80 5.94 -7.10
CA LYS A 40 -11.67 5.32 -6.11
C LYS A 40 -11.64 6.16 -4.83
N ALA A 41 -12.80 6.51 -4.32
CA ALA A 41 -12.90 7.25 -3.07
C ALA A 41 -12.44 6.41 -1.89
N VAL A 42 -11.69 7.05 -0.98
CA VAL A 42 -11.22 6.47 0.29
C VAL A 42 -11.74 7.39 1.41
N PRO A 43 -13.05 7.33 1.72
CA PRO A 43 -13.68 8.29 2.63
C PRO A 43 -13.15 8.22 4.05
N GLN A 44 -12.69 7.06 4.50
CA GLN A 44 -12.12 6.89 5.84
C GLN A 44 -10.88 7.76 6.09
N TYR A 45 -10.21 8.22 5.03
CA TYR A 45 -9.06 9.13 5.11
C TYR A 45 -9.31 10.48 4.43
N GLY A 46 -10.56 10.76 4.04
CA GLY A 46 -10.92 12.01 3.38
C GLY A 46 -10.16 12.25 2.07
N ALA A 47 -9.91 11.19 1.31
CA ALA A 47 -9.08 11.24 0.12
C ALA A 47 -9.68 10.43 -1.02
N VAL A 48 -9.12 10.63 -2.22
CA VAL A 48 -9.44 9.85 -3.42
C VAL A 48 -8.14 9.25 -3.94
N LEU A 49 -8.15 7.94 -4.16
CA LEU A 49 -7.02 7.22 -4.75
C LEU A 49 -7.12 7.32 -6.26
N VAL A 50 -6.15 7.96 -6.90
CA VAL A 50 -6.04 8.07 -8.36
C VAL A 50 -4.95 7.10 -8.80
N TYR A 51 -5.25 6.29 -9.80
CA TYR A 51 -4.33 5.23 -10.24
C TYR A 51 -4.40 5.01 -11.75
N ALA A 52 -3.32 4.43 -12.28
CA ALA A 52 -3.27 4.01 -13.67
C ALA A 52 -3.27 2.48 -13.74
N ALA A 53 -4.06 1.94 -14.65
CA ALA A 53 -4.09 0.52 -14.97
C ALA A 53 -3.62 0.34 -16.41
N ALA A 54 -2.49 -0.35 -16.58
CA ALA A 54 -2.04 -0.76 -17.91
C ALA A 54 -2.64 -2.13 -18.26
N PRO A 55 -2.80 -2.46 -19.56
CA PRO A 55 -3.36 -3.76 -19.97
C PRO A 55 -2.57 -4.97 -19.46
N ASP A 56 -1.28 -4.78 -19.16
CA ASP A 56 -0.36 -5.79 -18.65
C ASP A 56 -0.22 -5.79 -17.12
N CYS A 57 -1.02 -5.00 -16.40
CA CYS A 57 -1.04 -5.06 -14.94
C CYS A 57 -1.41 -6.45 -14.45
N GLU A 58 -0.55 -7.04 -13.63
CA GLU A 58 -0.87 -8.33 -13.04
C GLU A 58 -1.97 -8.18 -11.99
N ALA A 59 -2.93 -9.08 -12.08
CA ALA A 59 -4.00 -9.20 -11.11
C ALA A 59 -3.69 -10.32 -10.14
N SER A 60 -3.82 -10.03 -8.85
CA SER A 60 -3.77 -11.06 -7.82
C SER A 60 -5.14 -11.23 -7.21
N VAL A 61 -5.56 -12.47 -7.07
CA VAL A 61 -6.83 -12.81 -6.42
C VAL A 61 -6.54 -13.02 -4.94
N ASP A 62 -7.17 -12.20 -4.10
CA ASP A 62 -7.15 -12.45 -2.67
C ASP A 62 -8.13 -13.59 -2.37
N GLU A 63 -7.59 -14.74 -1.98
CA GLU A 63 -8.37 -15.95 -1.70
C GLU A 63 -9.41 -15.75 -0.57
N ASN A 64 -9.27 -14.69 0.19
CA ASN A 64 -10.12 -14.41 1.35
C ASN A 64 -11.24 -13.39 1.09
N ILE A 65 -11.36 -12.87 -0.14
CA ILE A 65 -12.41 -11.91 -0.46
C ILE A 65 -13.52 -12.63 -1.22
N ILE A 66 -14.50 -13.08 -0.47
CA ILE A 66 -15.81 -13.43 -1.02
C ILE A 66 -16.61 -12.11 -1.10
N SER A 67 -16.33 -11.32 -2.10
CA SER A 67 -17.17 -10.15 -2.40
C SER A 67 -17.65 -10.25 -3.82
N ASP A 68 -18.93 -9.96 -4.00
CA ASP A 68 -19.59 -9.94 -5.32
C ASP A 68 -19.10 -8.81 -6.23
N GLU A 69 -18.11 -8.03 -5.77
CA GLU A 69 -17.55 -6.94 -6.58
C GLU A 69 -16.36 -7.46 -7.41
N GLU A 70 -16.64 -7.80 -8.63
CA GLU A 70 -15.64 -8.24 -9.62
C GLU A 70 -14.78 -7.09 -10.18
N VAL A 71 -14.92 -5.86 -9.66
CA VAL A 71 -14.20 -4.70 -10.18
C VAL A 71 -12.74 -4.75 -9.69
N PRO A 72 -11.77 -4.78 -10.62
CA PRO A 72 -10.35 -4.74 -10.23
C PRO A 72 -10.01 -3.38 -9.63
N LEU A 73 -9.40 -3.40 -8.43
CA LEU A 73 -8.94 -2.20 -7.73
C LEU A 73 -7.44 -2.31 -7.44
N PRO A 74 -6.71 -1.20 -7.33
CA PRO A 74 -5.28 -1.25 -7.09
C PRO A 74 -4.96 -1.82 -5.71
N GLU A 75 -3.79 -2.45 -5.58
CA GLU A 75 -3.34 -3.03 -4.31
C GLU A 75 -3.34 -2.01 -3.18
N MET A 76 -2.98 -0.75 -3.47
CA MET A 76 -3.00 0.32 -2.48
C MET A 76 -4.40 0.54 -1.87
N TYR A 77 -5.46 0.35 -2.62
CA TYR A 77 -6.82 0.46 -2.09
C TYR A 77 -7.07 -0.57 -0.99
N PHE A 78 -6.66 -1.81 -1.20
CA PHE A 78 -6.81 -2.88 -0.22
C PHE A 78 -5.92 -2.66 1.01
N ILE A 79 -4.73 -2.11 0.80
CA ILE A 79 -3.84 -1.72 1.89
C ILE A 79 -4.52 -0.66 2.78
N LEU A 80 -5.09 0.38 2.18
CA LEU A 80 -5.77 1.44 2.93
C LEU A 80 -7.02 0.92 3.65
N ARG A 81 -7.77 0.02 3.01
CA ARG A 81 -8.92 -0.63 3.63
C ARG A 81 -8.52 -1.45 4.85
N ASP A 82 -7.49 -2.28 4.70
CA ASP A 82 -7.06 -3.19 5.77
C ASP A 82 -6.30 -2.46 6.88
N LEU A 83 -5.64 -1.35 6.55
CA LEU A 83 -4.95 -0.51 7.53
C LEU A 83 -5.94 0.03 8.58
N GLN A 84 -7.13 0.39 8.16
CA GLN A 84 -8.19 0.86 9.06
C GLN A 84 -8.62 -0.22 10.07
N LYS A 85 -8.51 -1.49 9.70
CA LYS A 85 -8.89 -2.64 10.54
C LYS A 85 -7.81 -3.03 11.56
N CYS A 86 -6.59 -2.52 11.41
CA CYS A 86 -5.51 -2.82 12.34
C CYS A 86 -5.72 -2.07 13.65
N PRO A 87 -5.74 -2.77 14.80
CA PRO A 87 -6.03 -2.14 16.10
C PRO A 87 -4.87 -1.36 16.70
N GLU A 88 -3.64 -1.60 16.24
CA GLU A 88 -2.44 -0.97 16.78
C GLU A 88 -2.41 0.53 16.49
N TYR A 89 -1.82 1.31 17.39
CA TYR A 89 -1.70 2.75 17.20
C TYR A 89 -0.68 3.12 16.12
N ASN A 90 0.56 2.61 16.25
CA ASN A 90 1.60 2.76 15.23
C ASN A 90 1.57 1.53 14.34
N LYS A 91 1.12 1.69 13.11
CA LYS A 91 0.91 0.58 12.19
C LYS A 91 1.42 0.90 10.79
N ILE A 92 2.09 -0.10 10.22
CA ILE A 92 2.60 -0.07 8.85
C ILE A 92 1.99 -1.28 8.14
N LEU A 93 1.37 -1.06 7.01
CA LEU A 93 0.82 -2.14 6.20
C LEU A 93 1.51 -2.15 4.85
N CYS A 94 2.03 -3.31 4.46
CA CYS A 94 2.86 -3.47 3.27
C CYS A 94 2.41 -4.63 2.41
N THR A 95 2.68 -4.51 1.12
CA THR A 95 2.71 -5.59 0.14
C THR A 95 3.99 -5.47 -0.66
N TRP A 96 4.75 -6.54 -0.80
CA TRP A 96 5.94 -6.57 -1.65
C TRP A 96 5.77 -7.64 -2.70
N GLN A 97 5.52 -7.20 -3.93
CA GLN A 97 5.24 -8.09 -5.07
C GLN A 97 5.84 -7.49 -6.33
N GLN A 98 6.39 -8.35 -7.21
CA GLN A 98 6.85 -7.93 -8.54
C GLN A 98 7.87 -6.78 -8.51
N GLY A 99 8.76 -6.77 -7.54
CA GLY A 99 9.77 -5.73 -7.40
C GLY A 99 9.24 -4.38 -6.97
N VAL A 100 8.03 -4.31 -6.42
CA VAL A 100 7.43 -3.07 -5.91
C VAL A 100 6.96 -3.26 -4.48
N LEU A 101 7.35 -2.33 -3.62
CA LEU A 101 6.87 -2.25 -2.24
C LEU A 101 5.73 -1.23 -2.18
N TYR A 102 4.55 -1.70 -1.79
CA TYR A 102 3.39 -0.87 -1.51
C TYR A 102 3.31 -0.69 0.00
N MET A 103 3.27 0.55 0.47
CA MET A 103 3.34 0.81 1.90
C MET A 103 2.41 1.95 2.31
N ALA A 104 1.67 1.74 3.40
CA ALA A 104 0.91 2.78 4.07
C ALA A 104 1.22 2.76 5.56
N ILE A 105 1.31 3.93 6.17
CA ILE A 105 1.63 4.12 7.58
C ILE A 105 0.58 5.01 8.21
N ALA A 106 0.09 4.59 9.37
CA ALA A 106 -0.90 5.36 10.13
C ALA A 106 -0.59 5.34 11.63
N GLN A 107 -1.04 6.39 12.31
CA GLN A 107 -1.13 6.44 13.77
C GLN A 107 -2.60 6.63 14.14
N GLY A 108 -3.17 5.64 14.82
CA GLY A 108 -4.60 5.65 15.11
C GLY A 108 -5.41 5.74 13.81
N ARG A 109 -6.19 6.80 13.68
CA ARG A 109 -7.01 7.06 12.49
C ARG A 109 -6.35 8.02 11.49
N THR A 110 -5.14 8.49 11.79
CA THR A 110 -4.44 9.45 10.95
C THR A 110 -3.50 8.74 10.00
N LEU A 111 -3.75 8.88 8.70
CA LEU A 111 -2.85 8.38 7.67
C LEU A 111 -1.66 9.32 7.53
N LEU A 112 -0.44 8.77 7.66
CA LEU A 112 0.80 9.54 7.58
C LEU A 112 1.48 9.40 6.23
N LEU A 113 1.37 8.23 5.59
CA LEU A 113 2.04 7.94 4.32
C LEU A 113 1.27 6.84 3.58
N ALA A 114 1.17 6.99 2.27
CA ALA A 114 0.74 5.92 1.36
C ALA A 114 1.53 6.09 0.08
N ASN A 115 2.46 5.18 -0.21
CA ASN A 115 3.36 5.32 -1.34
C ASN A 115 3.84 3.97 -1.85
N THR A 116 4.40 3.97 -3.05
CA THR A 116 5.02 2.80 -3.67
C THR A 116 6.49 3.07 -3.92
N TYR A 117 7.30 2.01 -3.81
CA TYR A 117 8.75 2.10 -3.98
C TYR A 117 9.22 0.95 -4.85
N ARG A 118 10.12 1.22 -5.78
CA ARG A 118 10.76 0.16 -6.55
C ARG A 118 11.80 -0.53 -5.68
N ALA A 119 11.58 -1.81 -5.40
CA ALA A 119 12.44 -2.62 -4.54
C ALA A 119 12.59 -4.02 -5.14
N VAL A 120 13.72 -4.26 -5.79
CA VAL A 120 13.96 -5.54 -6.49
C VAL A 120 14.43 -6.65 -5.55
N ASP A 121 14.90 -6.30 -4.35
CA ASP A 121 15.36 -7.25 -3.35
C ASP A 121 14.92 -6.86 -1.95
N ALA A 122 15.08 -7.79 -1.00
CA ALA A 122 14.64 -7.61 0.38
C ALA A 122 15.40 -6.49 1.11
N VAL A 123 16.68 -6.31 0.80
CA VAL A 123 17.49 -5.24 1.40
C VAL A 123 16.95 -3.87 1.02
N THR A 124 16.63 -3.69 -0.26
CA THR A 124 16.06 -2.44 -0.76
C THR A 124 14.68 -2.18 -0.16
N ALA A 125 13.84 -3.21 -0.05
CA ALA A 125 12.52 -3.09 0.60
C ALA A 125 12.65 -2.64 2.05
N GLN A 126 13.54 -3.25 2.81
CA GLN A 126 13.82 -2.86 4.21
C GLN A 126 14.35 -1.44 4.31
N TYR A 127 15.22 -1.05 3.38
CA TYR A 127 15.76 0.31 3.34
C TYR A 127 14.64 1.35 3.24
N PHE A 128 13.69 1.16 2.35
CA PHE A 128 12.56 2.09 2.18
C PHE A 128 11.63 2.10 3.38
N ILE A 129 11.42 0.95 4.01
CA ILE A 129 10.61 0.86 5.24
C ILE A 129 11.24 1.71 6.34
N HIS A 130 12.53 1.52 6.60
CA HIS A 130 13.24 2.25 7.65
C HIS A 130 13.39 3.74 7.32
N LEU A 131 13.60 4.07 6.05
CA LEU A 131 13.67 5.46 5.59
C LEU A 131 12.35 6.19 5.83
N ALA A 132 11.21 5.56 5.52
CA ALA A 132 9.90 6.13 5.75
C ALA A 132 9.63 6.36 7.23
N LEU A 133 9.95 5.39 8.08
CA LEU A 133 9.80 5.53 9.54
C LEU A 133 10.67 6.67 10.08
N LYS A 134 11.91 6.75 9.62
CA LYS A 134 12.83 7.81 10.04
C LYS A 134 12.34 9.19 9.63
N SER A 135 11.84 9.34 8.40
CA SER A 135 11.32 10.61 7.91
C SER A 135 10.06 11.06 8.66
N LEU A 136 9.27 10.12 9.15
CA LEU A 136 8.07 10.39 9.96
C LEU A 136 8.36 10.44 11.46
N GLN A 137 9.61 10.25 11.85
CA GLN A 137 10.05 10.21 13.27
C GLN A 137 9.31 9.15 14.08
N LEU A 138 9.09 8.00 13.48
CA LEU A 138 8.44 6.86 14.13
C LEU A 138 9.49 5.87 14.64
N ASN A 139 9.23 5.31 15.83
CA ASN A 139 10.10 4.30 16.41
C ASN A 139 9.59 2.90 16.05
N PRO A 140 10.38 2.08 15.32
CA PRO A 140 9.96 0.73 14.98
C PRO A 140 9.74 -0.17 16.20
N GLU A 141 10.42 0.07 17.32
CA GLU A 141 10.28 -0.74 18.54
C GLU A 141 8.89 -0.67 19.16
N VAL A 142 8.12 0.37 18.86
CA VAL A 142 6.73 0.53 19.32
C VAL A 142 5.71 0.42 18.19
N SER A 143 6.15 -0.03 17.02
CA SER A 143 5.34 -0.11 15.80
C SER A 143 5.14 -1.55 15.37
N THR A 144 3.97 -1.82 14.78
CA THR A 144 3.64 -3.11 14.19
C THR A 144 3.66 -3.00 12.67
N ILE A 145 4.37 -3.90 12.01
CA ILE A 145 4.34 -4.03 10.56
C ILE A 145 3.49 -5.23 10.16
N VAL A 146 2.53 -4.99 9.28
CA VAL A 146 1.57 -6.01 8.81
C VAL A 146 1.78 -6.22 7.32
N TRP A 147 1.82 -7.47 6.90
CA TRP A 147 1.97 -7.86 5.50
C TRP A 147 0.67 -8.46 4.97
N ARG A 148 0.19 -7.94 3.86
CA ARG A 148 -1.01 -8.48 3.21
C ARG A 148 -0.74 -9.78 2.47
N LYS A 149 0.47 -9.90 1.90
CA LYS A 149 0.92 -11.10 1.18
C LYS A 149 2.06 -11.75 1.94
N SER A 150 2.26 -13.04 1.71
CA SER A 150 3.35 -13.77 2.32
C SER A 150 4.71 -13.18 1.94
N ILE A 151 5.60 -13.12 2.91
CA ILE A 151 7.01 -12.74 2.72
C ILE A 151 7.88 -13.93 3.06
N ASP A 152 9.13 -13.93 2.59
CA ASP A 152 10.05 -14.99 2.96
C ASP A 152 10.42 -14.90 4.45
N ARG A 153 10.83 -16.03 4.99
CA ARG A 153 11.13 -16.15 6.42
C ARG A 153 12.32 -15.29 6.84
N GLN A 154 13.31 -15.12 5.96
CA GLN A 154 14.48 -14.31 6.28
C GLN A 154 14.11 -12.83 6.44
N LEU A 155 13.26 -12.30 5.57
CA LEU A 155 12.76 -10.94 5.68
C LEU A 155 11.95 -10.76 6.96
N GLU A 156 11.08 -11.71 7.28
CA GLU A 156 10.29 -11.69 8.52
C GLU A 156 11.19 -11.64 9.75
N MET A 157 12.22 -12.50 9.79
CA MET A 157 13.18 -12.53 10.90
C MET A 157 13.99 -11.24 11.02
N ASP A 158 14.40 -10.67 9.89
CA ASP A 158 15.13 -9.41 9.89
C ASP A 158 14.29 -8.26 10.46
N LEU A 159 13.01 -8.24 10.14
CA LEU A 159 12.08 -7.21 10.65
C LEU A 159 11.82 -7.37 12.15
N TYR A 160 11.78 -8.59 12.69
CA TYR A 160 11.60 -8.82 14.12
C TYR A 160 12.71 -8.20 14.98
N ARG A 161 13.87 -7.94 14.41
CA ARG A 161 14.97 -7.27 15.12
C ARG A 161 14.67 -5.81 15.44
N TYR A 162 13.76 -5.18 14.71
CA TYR A 162 13.49 -3.75 14.78
C TYR A 162 12.08 -3.43 15.25
N PHE A 163 11.10 -4.23 14.84
CA PHE A 163 9.69 -3.95 15.09
C PHE A 163 9.18 -4.64 16.34
N LYS A 164 8.20 -4.00 16.98
CA LYS A 164 7.50 -4.58 18.13
C LYS A 164 6.83 -5.91 17.74
N SER A 165 6.19 -5.96 16.57
CA SER A 165 5.60 -7.18 16.04
C SER A 165 5.57 -7.14 14.51
N VAL A 166 5.58 -8.33 13.90
CA VAL A 166 5.48 -8.54 12.46
C VAL A 166 4.34 -9.51 12.23
N ASP A 167 3.25 -9.02 11.60
CA ASP A 167 2.09 -9.83 11.30
C ASP A 167 2.11 -10.23 9.82
N THR A 168 2.01 -11.51 9.55
CA THR A 168 1.93 -12.06 8.20
C THR A 168 0.60 -12.81 8.02
N PRO A 169 0.17 -13.09 6.78
CA PRO A 169 -1.04 -13.88 6.56
C PRO A 169 -1.03 -15.24 7.26
N LEU A 170 0.15 -15.85 7.40
CA LEU A 170 0.31 -17.13 8.09
C LEU A 170 0.15 -17.02 9.60
N SER A 171 0.51 -15.88 10.20
CA SER A 171 0.37 -15.68 11.65
C SER A 171 -1.07 -15.45 12.08
N LYS A 172 -1.96 -15.09 11.15
CA LYS A 172 -3.39 -14.87 11.41
C LYS A 172 -4.24 -16.14 11.35
N SER A 173 -3.68 -17.24 10.87
CA SER A 173 -4.39 -18.51 10.71
C SER A 173 -4.24 -19.46 11.92
N ILE A 174 -3.65 -18.98 13.01
CA ILE A 174 -3.47 -19.73 14.24
C ILE A 174 -4.45 -19.28 15.32
#